data_89033a0a22864b7348bdc37fc988e0ea
#
_entry.id   89033a0a22864b7348bdc37fc988e0ea
#
_cell.length_a   1.000
_cell.length_b   1.000
_cell.length_c   1.000
_cell.angle_alpha   90.00
_cell.angle_beta   90.00
_cell.angle_gamma   90.00
#
_symmetry.space_group_name_H-M   'P 1'
#
loop_
_entity.id
_entity.type
_entity.pdbx_description
1 polymer ?
#
loop_
_entity_poly.entity_id
_entity_poly.type
_entity_poly.pdbx_seq_one_letter_code
_entity_poly.pdbx_strand_id
1 'polypeptide(L)'
;MIGRAVIWWREERRARIRRRPVGGIPRRGPAPGLLEATAPFVRAVYAKEMLEALRDRRTLLVMILLPAVVVPLATLGIPYLEQRQQRGFQTATPAVAIVGQDDGLLRLARATRLILPVRAADPLRALRERRVLAVVRLPSGMEAVIARDGQVRVGIQYDASDSESTAARGKVLDLIATYSREVVARRLQVRHLNPADLLPVLVDERSVATQRQLSGLLLAGILPFFIAMLAVVGGMSVAVDLAAGEKERGTLESLLVAPPRREAIVLGKFLAVLTASMGAVIIVVLSMMLSLRWGYPYLLPSARTLDISLPLGIAAVLLGVALLFAALVSAVQLALSIYARSPREAQQYVTPLYFMIVLPAMAVQFISELAGRGWVYLLPVLNTFFAFRELLLGTVNWGHLLLTSVSCALYAAVVLKIAIALFSREAVIFRT
;
A
#
# COMPACT_ATOMS: atom_id res chain seq x y z
N MET A 1 -23.42 -12.94 29.41
CA MET A 1 -24.56 -12.74 28.48
C MET A 1 -24.86 -13.95 27.58
N ILE A 2 -23.92 -14.85 27.35
CA ILE A 2 -24.06 -16.00 26.43
C ILE A 2 -24.96 -17.12 27.01
N GLY A 3 -25.05 -17.29 28.32
CA GLY A 3 -25.89 -18.31 28.95
C GLY A 3 -27.41 -18.10 28.80
N ARG A 4 -27.87 -16.85 28.70
CA ARG A 4 -29.30 -16.52 28.52
C ARG A 4 -29.84 -16.83 27.12
N ALA A 5 -29.01 -16.68 26.09
CA ALA A 5 -29.41 -16.95 24.70
C ALA A 5 -29.61 -18.45 24.41
N VAL A 6 -28.84 -19.31 25.05
CA VAL A 6 -28.97 -20.78 24.92
C VAL A 6 -30.19 -21.32 25.62
N ILE A 7 -30.54 -20.73 26.77
CA ILE A 7 -31.75 -21.11 27.53
C ILE A 7 -33.01 -20.67 26.77
N TRP A 8 -33.04 -19.45 26.27
CA TRP A 8 -34.15 -18.92 25.47
C TRP A 8 -34.39 -19.76 24.20
N TRP A 9 -33.32 -20.16 23.48
CA TRP A 9 -33.43 -21.03 22.29
C TRP A 9 -33.99 -22.43 22.61
N ARG A 10 -33.64 -23.01 23.78
CA ARG A 10 -34.16 -24.30 24.23
C ARG A 10 -35.65 -24.21 24.62
N GLU A 11 -36.08 -23.14 25.26
CA GLU A 11 -37.46 -22.94 25.66
C GLU A 11 -38.35 -22.66 24.44
N GLU A 12 -37.93 -21.86 23.50
CA GLU A 12 -38.67 -21.57 22.29
C GLU A 12 -38.84 -22.83 21.39
N ARG A 13 -37.84 -23.69 21.34
CA ARG A 13 -37.94 -24.99 20.65
C ARG A 13 -38.94 -25.93 21.34
N ARG A 14 -38.98 -25.95 22.66
CA ARG A 14 -39.96 -26.74 23.42
C ARG A 14 -41.39 -26.20 23.27
N ALA A 15 -41.55 -24.89 23.19
CA ALA A 15 -42.84 -24.25 22.95
C ALA A 15 -43.42 -24.51 21.54
N ARG A 16 -42.56 -24.59 20.51
CA ARG A 16 -42.95 -24.93 19.14
C ARG A 16 -43.35 -26.38 18.98
N ILE A 17 -42.73 -27.29 19.73
CA ILE A 17 -43.10 -28.74 19.68
C ILE A 17 -44.45 -29.01 20.35
N ARG A 18 -44.80 -28.26 21.41
CA ARG A 18 -46.08 -28.41 22.14
C ARG A 18 -47.30 -27.82 21.40
N ARG A 19 -47.13 -26.99 20.37
CA ARG A 19 -48.23 -26.32 19.64
C ARG A 19 -48.60 -26.97 18.29
N ARG A 20 -48.20 -28.23 18.05
CA ARG A 20 -48.69 -28.92 16.85
C ARG A 20 -50.08 -29.53 17.12
N PRO A 21 -51.19 -29.01 16.52
CA PRO A 21 -52.44 -29.73 16.49
C PRO A 21 -52.27 -30.96 15.59
N VAL A 22 -52.60 -32.11 16.13
CA VAL A 22 -52.70 -33.37 15.38
C VAL A 22 -53.98 -33.25 14.55
N GLY A 23 -53.87 -33.14 13.25
CA GLY A 23 -55.01 -33.21 12.35
C GLY A 23 -55.10 -32.03 11.36
N GLY A 24 -54.45 -32.19 10.22
CA GLY A 24 -54.59 -31.35 9.05
C GLY A 24 -53.36 -31.46 8.17
N ILE A 25 -53.45 -32.06 7.00
CA ILE A 25 -52.40 -32.01 5.97
C ILE A 25 -52.24 -30.53 5.62
N PRO A 26 -51.09 -29.89 5.92
CA PRO A 26 -50.90 -28.49 5.56
C PRO A 26 -50.97 -28.39 4.03
N ARG A 27 -51.88 -27.57 3.51
CA ARG A 27 -51.88 -27.15 2.10
C ARG A 27 -50.49 -26.59 1.84
N ARG A 28 -49.71 -27.24 0.95
CA ARG A 28 -48.44 -26.75 0.46
C ARG A 28 -48.72 -25.37 -0.16
N GLY A 29 -48.33 -24.33 0.53
CA GLY A 29 -48.15 -23.00 -0.08
C GLY A 29 -47.21 -23.07 -1.27
N PRO A 30 -47.17 -22.08 -2.15
CA PRO A 30 -46.23 -22.06 -3.27
C PRO A 30 -44.84 -22.37 -2.73
N ALA A 31 -44.12 -23.28 -3.41
CA ALA A 31 -42.78 -23.68 -2.97
C ALA A 31 -41.90 -22.44 -2.83
N PRO A 32 -41.23 -22.24 -1.69
CA PRO A 32 -40.36 -21.09 -1.50
C PRO A 32 -39.36 -21.05 -2.65
N GLY A 33 -39.12 -19.86 -3.20
CA GLY A 33 -38.18 -19.69 -4.29
C GLY A 33 -36.79 -20.30 -3.90
N LEU A 34 -36.05 -20.78 -4.88
CA LEU A 34 -34.78 -21.46 -4.68
C LEU A 34 -33.85 -20.74 -3.71
N LEU A 35 -33.84 -19.40 -3.72
CA LEU A 35 -33.07 -18.53 -2.84
C LEU A 35 -33.60 -18.52 -1.40
N GLU A 36 -34.93 -18.54 -1.20
CA GLU A 36 -35.51 -18.55 0.15
C GLU A 36 -35.30 -19.88 0.87
N ALA A 37 -35.25 -20.98 0.13
CA ALA A 37 -34.97 -22.31 0.69
C ALA A 37 -33.50 -22.51 1.08
N THR A 38 -32.55 -21.81 0.44
CA THR A 38 -31.09 -21.95 0.69
C THR A 38 -30.55 -20.97 1.72
N ALA A 39 -31.14 -19.79 1.86
CA ALA A 39 -30.68 -18.72 2.74
C ALA A 39 -30.46 -19.14 4.22
N PRO A 40 -31.34 -19.90 4.90
CA PRO A 40 -31.12 -20.32 6.28
C PRO A 40 -29.88 -21.23 6.44
N PHE A 41 -29.58 -22.07 5.44
CA PHE A 41 -28.41 -22.95 5.45
C PHE A 41 -27.13 -22.16 5.22
N VAL A 42 -27.10 -21.22 4.27
CA VAL A 42 -25.97 -20.31 4.04
C VAL A 42 -25.63 -19.58 5.35
N ARG A 43 -26.66 -19.01 6.02
CA ARG A 43 -26.47 -18.29 7.28
C ARG A 43 -25.93 -19.19 8.39
N ALA A 44 -26.42 -20.44 8.47
CA ALA A 44 -25.95 -21.39 9.50
C ALA A 44 -24.49 -21.79 9.29
N VAL A 45 -24.09 -22.08 8.03
CA VAL A 45 -22.71 -22.38 7.69
C VAL A 45 -21.83 -21.17 7.96
N TYR A 46 -22.19 -19.99 7.45
CA TYR A 46 -21.46 -18.74 7.67
C TYR A 46 -21.26 -18.47 9.17
N ALA A 47 -22.31 -18.58 9.98
CA ALA A 47 -22.22 -18.32 11.42
C ALA A 47 -21.29 -19.31 12.14
N LYS A 48 -21.33 -20.61 11.74
CA LYS A 48 -20.39 -21.63 12.25
C LYS A 48 -18.94 -21.22 11.92
N GLU A 49 -18.65 -20.98 10.64
CA GLU A 49 -17.30 -20.68 10.17
C GLU A 49 -16.75 -19.39 10.78
N MET A 50 -17.60 -18.34 10.89
CA MET A 50 -17.20 -17.09 11.55
C MET A 50 -16.89 -17.29 13.04
N LEU A 51 -17.66 -18.11 13.75
CA LEU A 51 -17.38 -18.41 15.16
C LEU A 51 -16.06 -19.17 15.32
N GLU A 52 -15.75 -20.10 14.42
CA GLU A 52 -14.47 -20.81 14.41
C GLU A 52 -13.30 -19.85 14.13
N ALA A 53 -13.41 -19.01 13.09
CA ALA A 53 -12.39 -18.02 12.75
C ALA A 53 -12.15 -16.99 13.88
N LEU A 54 -13.21 -16.52 14.56
CA LEU A 54 -13.12 -15.59 15.69
C LEU A 54 -12.56 -16.24 16.97
N ARG A 55 -12.55 -17.55 17.08
CA ARG A 55 -11.93 -18.28 18.20
C ARG A 55 -10.46 -18.62 17.94
N ASP A 56 -10.04 -18.60 16.69
CA ASP A 56 -8.63 -18.84 16.35
C ASP A 56 -7.81 -17.57 16.55
N ARG A 57 -6.98 -17.59 17.61
CA ARG A 57 -6.09 -16.47 17.95
C ARG A 57 -5.08 -16.14 16.85
N ARG A 58 -4.63 -17.13 16.08
CA ARG A 58 -3.68 -16.91 14.97
C ARG A 58 -4.33 -16.13 13.84
N THR A 59 -5.53 -16.52 13.46
CA THR A 59 -6.32 -15.83 12.43
C THR A 59 -6.61 -14.40 12.85
N LEU A 60 -7.04 -14.16 14.10
CA LEU A 60 -7.28 -12.81 14.62
C LEU A 60 -6.00 -11.96 14.66
N LEU A 61 -4.87 -12.55 15.04
CA LEU A 61 -3.59 -11.85 15.09
C LEU A 61 -3.16 -11.39 13.69
N VAL A 62 -3.28 -12.25 12.68
CA VAL A 62 -2.96 -11.90 11.29
C VAL A 62 -3.95 -10.90 10.71
N MET A 63 -5.25 -11.09 10.97
CA MET A 63 -6.31 -10.25 10.40
C MET A 63 -6.37 -8.85 11.01
N ILE A 64 -6.08 -8.72 12.31
CA ILE A 64 -6.24 -7.46 13.07
C ILE A 64 -4.91 -6.84 13.44
N LEU A 65 -4.03 -7.59 14.13
CA LEU A 65 -2.81 -7.02 14.70
C LEU A 65 -1.78 -6.71 13.61
N LEU A 66 -1.64 -7.59 12.62
CA LEU A 66 -0.68 -7.39 11.54
C LEU A 66 -0.95 -6.05 10.80
N PRO A 67 -2.15 -5.78 10.26
CA PRO A 67 -2.42 -4.50 9.61
C PRO A 67 -2.36 -3.31 10.57
N ALA A 68 -2.83 -3.47 11.81
CA ALA A 68 -2.81 -2.40 12.81
C ALA A 68 -1.40 -1.96 13.21
N VAL A 69 -0.39 -2.83 13.07
CA VAL A 69 1.01 -2.53 13.38
C VAL A 69 1.81 -2.20 12.12
N VAL A 70 1.72 -3.05 11.08
CA VAL A 70 2.56 -2.90 9.88
C VAL A 70 2.21 -1.66 9.08
N VAL A 71 0.92 -1.30 8.98
CA VAL A 71 0.52 -0.10 8.23
C VAL A 71 1.04 1.19 8.88
N PRO A 72 0.85 1.45 10.18
CA PRO A 72 1.46 2.61 10.84
C PRO A 72 2.99 2.61 10.77
N LEU A 73 3.61 1.45 10.96
CA LEU A 73 5.08 1.36 10.90
C LEU A 73 5.62 1.71 9.50
N ALA A 74 4.97 1.28 8.44
CA ALA A 74 5.37 1.59 7.08
C ALA A 74 5.05 3.05 6.71
N THR A 75 3.86 3.54 7.07
CA THR A 75 3.41 4.89 6.69
C THR A 75 4.07 6.00 7.49
N LEU A 76 4.49 5.74 8.73
CA LEU A 76 5.14 6.72 9.59
C LEU A 76 6.63 6.46 9.76
N GLY A 77 7.03 5.20 9.92
CA GLY A 77 8.41 4.82 10.22
C GLY A 77 9.37 5.11 9.08
N ILE A 78 9.01 4.74 7.85
CA ILE A 78 9.88 4.96 6.68
C ILE A 78 10.12 6.47 6.45
N PRO A 79 9.10 7.33 6.30
CA PRO A 79 9.30 8.76 6.13
C PRO A 79 10.01 9.43 7.31
N TYR A 80 9.77 8.96 8.53
CA TYR A 80 10.48 9.45 9.73
C TYR A 80 11.98 9.16 9.68
N LEU A 81 12.35 7.93 9.30
CA LEU A 81 13.75 7.55 9.16
C LEU A 81 14.43 8.33 8.04
N GLU A 82 13.78 8.49 6.89
CA GLU A 82 14.27 9.30 5.78
C GLU A 82 14.47 10.77 6.20
N GLN A 83 13.50 11.37 6.87
CA GLN A 83 13.62 12.74 7.36
C GLN A 83 14.75 12.89 8.39
N ARG A 84 14.90 11.91 9.29
CA ARG A 84 15.99 11.91 10.26
C ARG A 84 17.36 11.84 9.58
N GLN A 85 17.50 10.99 8.59
CA GLN A 85 18.73 10.92 7.78
C GLN A 85 18.99 12.23 7.05
N GLN A 86 17.96 12.79 6.36
CA GLN A 86 18.11 14.07 5.66
C GLN A 86 18.49 15.22 6.59
N ARG A 87 17.89 15.31 7.78
CA ARG A 87 18.27 16.31 8.81
C ARG A 87 19.72 16.11 9.26
N GLY A 88 20.14 14.87 9.48
CA GLY A 88 21.54 14.55 9.80
C GLY A 88 22.48 15.07 8.72
N PHE A 89 22.16 14.86 7.45
CA PHE A 89 22.95 15.37 6.33
C PHE A 89 22.93 16.89 6.20
N GLN A 90 21.80 17.54 6.50
CA GLN A 90 21.70 19.01 6.44
C GLN A 90 22.51 19.70 7.55
N THR A 91 22.53 19.13 8.75
CA THR A 91 23.25 19.71 9.91
C THR A 91 24.71 19.34 9.97
N ALA A 92 25.10 18.18 9.43
CA ALA A 92 26.49 17.76 9.40
C ALA A 92 27.34 18.68 8.52
N THR A 93 28.54 19.04 8.95
CA THR A 93 29.52 19.72 8.11
C THR A 93 30.46 18.67 7.50
N PRO A 94 30.24 18.26 6.22
CA PRO A 94 30.99 17.18 5.64
C PRO A 94 32.45 17.58 5.43
N ALA A 95 33.38 16.66 5.71
CA ALA A 95 34.79 16.82 5.37
C ALA A 95 34.95 16.69 3.84
N VAL A 96 35.50 17.72 3.20
CA VAL A 96 35.70 17.79 1.75
C VAL A 96 37.14 18.07 1.46
N ALA A 97 37.78 17.24 0.65
CA ALA A 97 39.14 17.47 0.22
C ALA A 97 39.18 18.54 -0.89
N ILE A 98 39.89 19.60 -0.67
CA ILE A 98 40.12 20.65 -1.68
C ILE A 98 41.53 20.52 -2.23
N VAL A 99 41.61 20.29 -3.53
CA VAL A 99 42.87 20.22 -4.29
C VAL A 99 42.99 21.50 -5.11
N GLY A 100 44.06 22.24 -4.91
CA GLY A 100 44.25 23.57 -5.47
C GLY A 100 44.16 24.68 -4.43
N GLN A 101 44.38 25.92 -4.83
CA GLN A 101 44.33 27.09 -3.95
C GLN A 101 43.40 28.15 -4.52
N ASP A 102 42.48 28.59 -3.73
CA ASP A 102 41.66 29.80 -3.93
C ASP A 102 41.26 30.31 -2.55
N ASP A 103 41.83 31.45 -2.16
CA ASP A 103 41.58 32.01 -0.83
C ASP A 103 40.14 32.52 -0.65
N GLY A 104 39.51 32.93 -1.74
CA GLY A 104 38.12 33.39 -1.72
C GLY A 104 37.15 32.25 -1.40
N LEU A 105 37.25 31.14 -2.11
CA LEU A 105 36.38 29.96 -1.88
C LEU A 105 36.68 29.34 -0.50
N LEU A 106 37.93 29.26 -0.07
CA LEU A 106 38.30 28.74 1.25
C LEU A 106 37.77 29.62 2.39
N ARG A 107 37.83 30.97 2.24
CA ARG A 107 37.22 31.91 3.20
C ARG A 107 35.73 31.71 3.30
N LEU A 108 35.03 31.62 2.17
CA LEU A 108 33.59 31.39 2.13
C LEU A 108 33.23 30.05 2.76
N ALA A 109 33.94 28.96 2.47
CA ALA A 109 33.74 27.66 3.06
C ALA A 109 33.82 27.68 4.60
N ARG A 110 34.81 28.41 5.14
CA ARG A 110 34.98 28.60 6.59
C ARG A 110 33.93 29.47 7.21
N ALA A 111 33.50 30.55 6.52
CA ALA A 111 32.50 31.48 7.00
C ALA A 111 31.09 30.83 7.04
N THR A 112 30.73 30.11 5.99
CA THR A 112 29.39 29.48 5.85
C THR A 112 29.28 28.18 6.65
N ARG A 113 30.37 27.54 6.99
CA ARG A 113 30.44 26.19 7.62
C ARG A 113 29.63 25.12 6.84
N LEU A 114 29.41 25.34 5.56
CA LEU A 114 28.71 24.36 4.71
C LEU A 114 29.54 23.09 4.55
N ILE A 115 30.85 23.20 4.47
CA ILE A 115 31.79 22.10 4.37
C ILE A 115 32.98 22.34 5.31
N LEU A 116 33.66 21.27 5.72
CA LEU A 116 34.94 21.32 6.40
C LEU A 116 36.05 21.06 5.37
N PRO A 117 36.81 22.09 4.94
CA PRO A 117 37.87 21.90 3.97
C PRO A 117 39.06 21.17 4.62
N VAL A 118 39.44 20.04 4.04
CA VAL A 118 40.55 19.18 4.50
C VAL A 118 41.57 19.06 3.37
N ARG A 119 42.87 19.05 3.75
CA ARG A 119 43.97 18.70 2.83
C ARG A 119 44.22 17.21 2.95
N ALA A 120 44.21 16.47 1.86
CA ALA A 120 44.55 15.05 1.80
C ALA A 120 45.71 14.83 0.81
N ALA A 121 46.72 14.04 1.21
CA ALA A 121 47.84 13.70 0.33
C ALA A 121 47.37 12.90 -0.89
N ASP A 122 46.43 11.94 -0.68
CA ASP A 122 45.73 11.23 -1.75
C ASP A 122 44.22 11.42 -1.56
N PRO A 123 43.63 12.41 -2.25
CA PRO A 123 42.20 12.73 -2.11
C PRO A 123 41.27 11.61 -2.55
N LEU A 124 41.63 10.84 -3.59
CA LEU A 124 40.78 9.75 -4.08
C LEU A 124 40.81 8.56 -3.14
N ARG A 125 41.97 8.26 -2.55
CA ARG A 125 42.07 7.22 -1.53
C ARG A 125 41.27 7.63 -0.27
N ALA A 126 41.40 8.90 0.16
CA ALA A 126 40.63 9.42 1.28
C ALA A 126 39.12 9.36 1.05
N LEU A 127 38.64 9.58 -0.18
CA LEU A 127 37.24 9.42 -0.57
C LEU A 127 36.80 7.94 -0.50
N ARG A 128 37.61 7.03 -1.03
CA ARG A 128 37.31 5.58 -0.96
C ARG A 128 37.30 5.05 0.47
N GLU A 129 38.14 5.57 1.31
CA GLU A 129 38.26 5.22 2.75
C GLU A 129 37.24 6.01 3.61
N ARG A 130 36.33 6.79 3.00
CA ARG A 130 35.34 7.63 3.68
C ARG A 130 35.90 8.63 4.68
N ARG A 131 37.20 8.97 4.58
CA ARG A 131 37.83 10.04 5.39
C ARG A 131 37.38 11.42 4.94
N VAL A 132 37.05 11.57 3.66
CA VAL A 132 36.39 12.73 3.08
C VAL A 132 35.18 12.28 2.25
N LEU A 133 34.16 13.11 2.16
CA LEU A 133 32.87 12.76 1.50
C LEU A 133 32.81 13.31 0.07
N ALA A 134 33.65 14.27 -0.29
CA ALA A 134 33.80 14.76 -1.66
C ALA A 134 35.22 15.31 -1.87
N VAL A 135 35.60 15.38 -3.14
CA VAL A 135 36.86 15.99 -3.57
C VAL A 135 36.56 17.10 -4.55
N VAL A 136 37.03 18.31 -4.27
CA VAL A 136 36.91 19.48 -5.15
C VAL A 136 38.30 19.78 -5.75
N ARG A 137 38.38 19.75 -7.08
CA ARG A 137 39.59 20.10 -7.80
C ARG A 137 39.47 21.50 -8.38
N LEU A 138 40.31 22.40 -7.88
CA LEU A 138 40.40 23.76 -8.39
C LEU A 138 41.58 23.83 -9.38
N PRO A 139 41.42 24.44 -10.56
CA PRO A 139 42.50 24.62 -11.49
C PRO A 139 43.52 25.61 -10.93
N SER A 140 44.80 25.43 -11.30
CA SER A 140 45.86 26.33 -10.93
C SER A 140 45.60 27.74 -11.49
N GLY A 141 45.81 28.76 -10.67
CA GLY A 141 45.58 30.15 -11.08
C GLY A 141 44.14 30.58 -11.19
N MET A 142 43.19 29.83 -10.58
CA MET A 142 41.76 30.15 -10.59
C MET A 142 41.48 31.61 -10.23
N GLU A 143 42.10 32.14 -9.18
CA GLU A 143 41.92 33.50 -8.71
C GLU A 143 42.35 34.55 -9.78
N ALA A 144 43.45 34.32 -10.47
CA ALA A 144 43.93 35.21 -11.54
C ALA A 144 43.00 35.19 -12.77
N VAL A 145 42.43 34.03 -13.10
CA VAL A 145 41.44 33.91 -14.19
C VAL A 145 40.15 34.64 -13.82
N ILE A 146 39.69 34.49 -12.58
CA ILE A 146 38.47 35.16 -12.08
C ILE A 146 38.69 36.69 -12.04
N ALA A 147 39.87 37.14 -11.62
CA ALA A 147 40.20 38.58 -11.58
C ALA A 147 40.23 39.23 -12.97
N ARG A 148 40.51 38.44 -14.02
CA ARG A 148 40.48 38.87 -15.44
C ARG A 148 39.13 38.63 -16.12
N ASP A 149 38.05 38.46 -15.33
CA ASP A 149 36.70 38.19 -15.81
C ASP A 149 36.51 36.86 -16.56
N GLY A 150 37.52 35.97 -16.46
CA GLY A 150 37.45 34.66 -17.10
C GLY A 150 36.48 33.69 -16.41
N GLN A 151 36.20 32.55 -17.10
CA GLN A 151 35.42 31.43 -16.57
C GLN A 151 36.36 30.30 -16.15
N VAL A 152 36.00 29.62 -15.08
CA VAL A 152 36.77 28.53 -14.49
C VAL A 152 35.90 27.27 -14.37
N ARG A 153 36.47 26.11 -14.70
CA ARG A 153 35.83 24.80 -14.49
C ARG A 153 36.34 24.16 -13.21
N VAL A 154 35.47 23.86 -12.28
CA VAL A 154 35.77 23.16 -11.03
C VAL A 154 35.32 21.73 -11.15
N GLY A 155 36.22 20.78 -10.83
CA GLY A 155 35.89 19.36 -10.83
C GLY A 155 35.42 18.92 -9.45
N ILE A 156 34.28 18.21 -9.40
CA ILE A 156 33.78 17.60 -8.17
C ILE A 156 33.79 16.09 -8.37
N GLN A 157 34.38 15.35 -7.44
CA GLN A 157 34.40 13.91 -7.40
C GLN A 157 33.75 13.46 -6.12
N TYR A 158 32.81 12.51 -6.23
CA TYR A 158 32.01 11.99 -5.12
C TYR A 158 31.62 10.54 -5.42
N ASP A 159 31.24 9.80 -4.40
CA ASP A 159 30.70 8.45 -4.52
C ASP A 159 29.16 8.51 -4.64
N ALA A 160 28.63 8.22 -5.82
CA ALA A 160 27.20 8.24 -6.07
C ALA A 160 26.44 7.08 -5.37
N SER A 161 27.15 6.04 -4.93
CA SER A 161 26.56 4.92 -4.18
C SER A 161 26.40 5.23 -2.68
N ASP A 162 27.04 6.31 -2.19
CA ASP A 162 27.00 6.75 -0.80
C ASP A 162 26.13 8.01 -0.65
N SER A 163 25.09 7.91 0.19
CA SER A 163 24.14 9.02 0.45
C SER A 163 24.82 10.21 1.12
N GLU A 164 25.81 9.98 2.01
CA GLU A 164 26.56 11.05 2.68
C GLU A 164 27.45 11.80 1.69
N SER A 165 28.09 11.07 0.77
CA SER A 165 28.89 11.65 -0.28
C SER A 165 28.04 12.45 -1.28
N THR A 166 26.85 11.96 -1.62
CA THR A 166 25.88 12.67 -2.46
C THR A 166 25.36 13.96 -1.79
N ALA A 167 25.09 13.92 -0.49
CA ALA A 167 24.71 15.10 0.29
C ALA A 167 25.86 16.12 0.38
N ALA A 168 27.11 15.65 0.58
CA ALA A 168 28.29 16.49 0.57
C ALA A 168 28.49 17.19 -0.79
N ARG A 169 28.25 16.48 -1.92
CA ARG A 169 28.25 17.10 -3.25
C ARG A 169 27.21 18.23 -3.34
N GLY A 170 26.00 18.05 -2.81
CA GLY A 170 24.96 19.10 -2.77
C GLY A 170 25.50 20.36 -2.08
N LYS A 171 26.08 20.22 -0.90
CA LYS A 171 26.67 21.36 -0.14
C LYS A 171 27.86 22.01 -0.85
N VAL A 172 28.69 21.23 -1.55
CA VAL A 172 29.77 21.76 -2.39
C VAL A 172 29.21 22.60 -3.53
N LEU A 173 28.13 22.13 -4.20
CA LEU A 173 27.46 22.88 -5.27
C LEU A 173 26.89 24.19 -4.74
N ASP A 174 26.23 24.17 -3.58
CA ASP A 174 25.67 25.36 -2.92
C ASP A 174 26.80 26.38 -2.58
N LEU A 175 27.93 25.91 -2.07
CA LEU A 175 29.07 26.74 -1.80
C LEU A 175 29.63 27.39 -3.07
N ILE A 176 29.82 26.62 -4.16
CA ILE A 176 30.31 27.12 -5.44
C ILE A 176 29.31 28.11 -6.06
N ALA A 177 28.03 27.83 -5.98
CA ALA A 177 26.97 28.72 -6.45
C ALA A 177 26.96 30.06 -5.68
N THR A 178 27.18 30.01 -4.36
CA THR A 178 27.26 31.20 -3.52
C THR A 178 28.51 32.01 -3.87
N TYR A 179 29.66 31.34 -4.00
CA TYR A 179 30.91 31.97 -4.44
C TYR A 179 30.77 32.63 -5.82
N SER A 180 30.18 31.93 -6.78
CA SER A 180 29.90 32.46 -8.12
C SER A 180 29.03 33.71 -8.07
N ARG A 181 27.97 33.73 -7.26
CA ARG A 181 27.11 34.89 -7.07
C ARG A 181 27.86 36.09 -6.49
N GLU A 182 28.71 35.87 -5.50
CA GLU A 182 29.57 36.92 -4.92
C GLU A 182 30.55 37.50 -5.96
N VAL A 183 31.20 36.66 -6.77
CA VAL A 183 32.07 37.10 -7.86
C VAL A 183 31.33 37.91 -8.90
N VAL A 184 30.13 37.40 -9.35
CA VAL A 184 29.30 38.14 -10.30
C VAL A 184 28.85 39.48 -9.73
N ALA A 185 28.35 39.52 -8.48
CA ALA A 185 27.92 40.74 -7.84
C ALA A 185 29.05 41.81 -7.79
N ARG A 186 30.28 41.38 -7.47
CA ARG A 186 31.48 42.25 -7.46
C ARG A 186 31.81 42.78 -8.86
N ARG A 187 31.76 41.94 -9.89
CA ARG A 187 32.01 42.35 -11.29
C ARG A 187 31.00 43.36 -11.77
N LEU A 188 29.72 43.23 -11.36
CA LEU A 188 28.65 44.16 -11.71
C LEU A 188 28.80 45.51 -11.01
N GLN A 189 29.14 45.48 -9.70
CA GLN A 189 29.41 46.70 -8.95
C GLN A 189 30.53 47.54 -9.58
N VAL A 190 31.64 46.91 -9.97
CA VAL A 190 32.79 47.58 -10.64
C VAL A 190 32.37 48.20 -11.97
N ARG A 191 31.37 47.63 -12.66
CA ARG A 191 30.86 48.11 -13.96
C ARG A 191 29.64 49.00 -13.85
N HIS A 192 29.20 49.33 -12.62
CA HIS A 192 27.98 50.09 -12.35
C HIS A 192 26.72 49.52 -12.97
N LEU A 193 26.66 48.16 -13.11
CA LEU A 193 25.51 47.43 -13.62
C LEU A 193 24.67 46.89 -12.48
N ASN A 194 23.36 46.94 -12.63
CA ASN A 194 22.44 46.37 -11.65
C ASN A 194 22.26 44.85 -11.98
N PRO A 195 22.37 43.95 -11.00
CA PRO A 195 22.05 42.53 -11.21
C PRO A 195 20.68 42.25 -11.86
N ALA A 196 19.68 43.11 -11.58
CA ALA A 196 18.36 43.02 -12.16
C ALA A 196 18.34 43.20 -13.69
N ASP A 197 19.28 44.02 -14.23
CA ASP A 197 19.34 44.29 -15.67
C ASP A 197 19.88 43.08 -16.47
N LEU A 198 20.51 42.12 -15.79
CA LEU A 198 21.04 40.89 -16.40
C LEU A 198 20.08 39.69 -16.33
N LEU A 199 18.99 39.84 -15.63
CA LEU A 199 17.95 38.82 -15.50
C LEU A 199 16.68 39.26 -16.24
N PRO A 200 16.65 39.21 -17.58
CA PRO A 200 15.50 39.69 -18.37
C PRO A 200 14.24 38.84 -18.18
N VAL A 201 14.38 37.66 -17.58
CA VAL A 201 13.27 36.72 -17.30
C VAL A 201 13.29 36.38 -15.83
N LEU A 202 12.25 36.76 -15.11
CA LEU A 202 11.96 36.27 -13.76
C LEU A 202 10.97 35.12 -13.89
N VAL A 203 11.34 33.96 -13.39
CA VAL A 203 10.47 32.80 -13.38
C VAL A 203 9.67 32.82 -12.07
N ASP A 204 8.35 32.93 -12.18
CA ASP A 204 7.41 32.80 -11.06
C ASP A 204 6.81 31.39 -11.12
N GLU A 205 7.39 30.46 -10.37
CA GLU A 205 6.93 29.09 -10.30
C GLU A 205 5.81 28.95 -9.27
N ARG A 206 4.63 28.59 -9.74
CA ARG A 206 3.48 28.31 -8.87
C ARG A 206 2.97 26.90 -9.13
N SER A 207 3.00 26.06 -8.10
CA SER A 207 2.33 24.77 -8.17
C SER A 207 0.81 25.00 -8.20
N VAL A 208 0.14 24.46 -9.21
CA VAL A 208 -1.33 24.43 -9.31
C VAL A 208 -1.94 23.22 -8.62
N ALA A 209 -1.10 22.30 -8.12
CA ALA A 209 -1.58 21.13 -7.39
C ALA A 209 -2.21 21.57 -6.06
N THR A 210 -3.43 21.14 -5.84
CA THR A 210 -4.11 21.34 -4.55
C THR A 210 -3.46 20.48 -3.46
N GLN A 211 -3.57 20.89 -2.19
CA GLN A 211 -3.10 20.11 -1.04
C GLN A 211 -3.71 18.70 -1.05
N ARG A 212 -4.96 18.58 -1.47
CA ARG A 212 -5.66 17.32 -1.63
C ARG A 212 -5.02 16.40 -2.69
N GLN A 213 -4.58 16.94 -3.82
CA GLN A 213 -3.90 16.18 -4.87
C GLN A 213 -2.53 15.66 -4.38
N LEU A 214 -1.79 16.48 -3.64
CA LEU A 214 -0.51 16.09 -3.04
C LEU A 214 -0.71 14.97 -2.00
N SER A 215 -1.70 15.12 -1.13
CA SER A 215 -2.06 14.09 -0.14
C SER A 215 -2.57 12.82 -0.80
N GLY A 216 -3.39 12.96 -1.85
CA GLY A 216 -3.89 11.86 -2.65
C GLY A 216 -2.78 11.06 -3.34
N LEU A 217 -1.72 11.73 -3.79
CA LEU A 217 -0.56 11.07 -4.39
C LEU A 217 0.16 10.16 -3.39
N LEU A 218 0.34 10.61 -2.14
CA LEU A 218 0.92 9.80 -1.07
C LEU A 218 0.05 8.58 -0.76
N LEU A 219 -1.27 8.78 -0.66
CA LEU A 219 -2.22 7.69 -0.41
C LEU A 219 -2.26 6.71 -1.58
N ALA A 220 -2.31 7.21 -2.82
CA ALA A 220 -2.32 6.38 -4.03
C ALA A 220 -1.05 5.54 -4.20
N GLY A 221 0.08 6.00 -3.62
CA GLY A 221 1.34 5.29 -3.62
C GLY A 221 1.36 4.05 -2.72
N ILE A 222 0.66 4.08 -1.60
CA ILE A 222 0.85 3.08 -0.52
C ILE A 222 -0.42 2.27 -0.27
N LEU A 223 -1.59 2.93 -0.22
CA LEU A 223 -2.84 2.30 0.22
C LEU A 223 -3.29 1.12 -0.68
N PRO A 224 -3.26 1.21 -2.02
CA PRO A 224 -3.63 0.10 -2.88
C PRO A 224 -2.79 -1.16 -2.65
N PHE A 225 -1.49 -0.99 -2.41
CA PHE A 225 -0.57 -2.08 -2.08
C PHE A 225 -0.98 -2.79 -0.79
N PHE A 226 -1.26 -2.05 0.30
CA PHE A 226 -1.68 -2.66 1.56
C PHE A 226 -3.06 -3.31 1.47
N ILE A 227 -4.00 -2.70 0.74
CA ILE A 227 -5.32 -3.32 0.47
C ILE A 227 -5.12 -4.65 -0.26
N ALA A 228 -4.29 -4.68 -1.32
CA ALA A 228 -4.00 -5.88 -2.07
C ALA A 228 -3.40 -6.99 -1.20
N MET A 229 -2.33 -6.65 -0.48
CA MET A 229 -1.61 -7.57 0.37
C MET A 229 -2.50 -8.17 1.45
N LEU A 230 -3.24 -7.33 2.17
CA LEU A 230 -4.00 -7.76 3.34
C LEU A 230 -5.38 -8.33 3.00
N ALA A 231 -5.95 -8.02 1.82
CA ALA A 231 -7.09 -8.75 1.31
C ALA A 231 -6.76 -10.23 1.06
N VAL A 232 -5.55 -10.52 0.55
CA VAL A 232 -5.09 -11.90 0.36
C VAL A 232 -4.75 -12.56 1.70
N VAL A 233 -3.90 -11.93 2.50
CA VAL A 233 -3.39 -12.50 3.76
C VAL A 233 -4.50 -12.68 4.78
N GLY A 234 -5.43 -11.72 4.89
CA GLY A 234 -6.54 -11.76 5.85
C GLY A 234 -7.54 -12.88 5.59
N GLY A 235 -7.78 -13.23 4.32
CA GLY A 235 -8.67 -14.34 3.95
C GLY A 235 -7.99 -15.70 3.87
N MET A 236 -6.67 -15.74 3.69
CA MET A 236 -5.92 -16.96 3.38
C MET A 236 -6.05 -18.04 4.45
N SER A 237 -5.84 -17.69 5.73
CA SER A 237 -5.92 -18.64 6.83
C SER A 237 -7.31 -19.25 6.94
N VAL A 238 -8.35 -18.42 6.82
CA VAL A 238 -9.75 -18.84 6.85
C VAL A 238 -10.06 -19.73 5.65
N ALA A 239 -9.67 -19.34 4.43
CA ALA A 239 -9.91 -20.14 3.22
C ALA A 239 -9.25 -21.52 3.28
N VAL A 240 -8.02 -21.60 3.78
CA VAL A 240 -7.29 -22.86 3.91
C VAL A 240 -7.94 -23.78 4.93
N ASP A 241 -8.30 -23.27 6.10
CA ASP A 241 -8.94 -24.07 7.15
C ASP A 241 -10.32 -24.58 6.77
N LEU A 242 -11.13 -23.73 6.10
CA LEU A 242 -12.52 -24.04 5.77
C LEU A 242 -12.72 -25.14 4.72
N ALA A 243 -11.72 -25.42 3.88
CA ALA A 243 -11.86 -26.45 2.86
C ALA A 243 -10.78 -27.55 3.01
N ALA A 244 -9.50 -27.21 2.87
CA ALA A 244 -8.42 -28.16 2.99
C ALA A 244 -8.23 -28.67 4.42
N GLY A 245 -8.47 -27.82 5.45
CA GLY A 245 -8.43 -28.25 6.85
C GLY A 245 -9.54 -29.21 7.22
N GLU A 246 -10.76 -29.03 6.72
CA GLU A 246 -11.87 -29.97 6.94
C GLU A 246 -11.64 -31.32 6.23
N LYS A 247 -11.00 -31.31 5.05
CA LYS A 247 -10.61 -32.57 4.37
C LYS A 247 -9.64 -33.37 5.22
N GLU A 248 -8.60 -32.74 5.72
CA GLU A 248 -7.58 -33.40 6.54
C GLU A 248 -8.16 -33.99 7.85
N ARG A 249 -9.13 -33.29 8.46
CA ARG A 249 -9.81 -33.71 9.69
C ARG A 249 -10.92 -34.74 9.44
N GLY A 250 -11.26 -35.06 8.18
CA GLY A 250 -12.37 -35.97 7.84
C GLY A 250 -13.77 -35.40 8.14
N THR A 251 -13.88 -34.14 8.55
CA THR A 251 -15.17 -33.53 8.93
C THR A 251 -16.01 -33.13 7.73
N LEU A 252 -15.41 -33.06 6.53
CA LEU A 252 -16.09 -32.73 5.29
C LEU A 252 -17.15 -33.79 4.94
N GLU A 253 -16.91 -35.08 5.25
CA GLU A 253 -17.85 -36.18 4.98
C GLU A 253 -19.17 -36.01 5.75
N SER A 254 -19.08 -35.62 7.03
CA SER A 254 -20.25 -35.37 7.86
C SER A 254 -21.09 -34.18 7.35
N LEU A 255 -20.44 -33.22 6.71
CA LEU A 255 -21.09 -32.04 6.13
C LEU A 255 -21.82 -32.40 4.82
N LEU A 256 -21.31 -33.38 4.06
CA LEU A 256 -21.91 -33.84 2.80
C LEU A 256 -23.14 -34.72 3.00
N VAL A 257 -23.26 -35.42 4.13
CA VAL A 257 -24.46 -36.21 4.51
C VAL A 257 -25.59 -35.31 5.03
N ALA A 258 -25.27 -34.06 5.39
CA ALA A 258 -26.26 -33.10 5.85
C ALA A 258 -27.21 -32.65 4.71
N PRO A 259 -28.49 -32.26 5.04
CA PRO A 259 -29.52 -31.94 4.04
C PRO A 259 -29.31 -30.69 3.17
N PRO A 260 -28.34 -29.73 3.47
CA PRO A 260 -28.19 -28.54 2.64
C PRO A 260 -27.60 -28.84 1.26
N ARG A 261 -28.02 -28.05 0.27
CA ARG A 261 -27.44 -28.10 -1.07
C ARG A 261 -25.96 -27.69 -1.00
N ARG A 262 -25.11 -28.35 -1.80
CA ARG A 262 -23.67 -28.08 -1.87
C ARG A 262 -23.33 -26.61 -2.14
N GLU A 263 -24.18 -25.93 -2.94
CA GLU A 263 -24.09 -24.49 -3.20
C GLU A 263 -24.20 -23.63 -1.92
N ALA A 264 -25.13 -24.01 -1.01
CA ALA A 264 -25.32 -23.26 0.24
C ALA A 264 -24.09 -23.38 1.16
N ILE A 265 -23.42 -24.54 1.14
CA ILE A 265 -22.19 -24.77 1.92
C ILE A 265 -21.06 -23.88 1.37
N VAL A 266 -20.84 -23.91 0.05
CA VAL A 266 -19.77 -23.10 -0.59
C VAL A 266 -20.03 -21.60 -0.42
N LEU A 267 -21.27 -21.14 -0.57
CA LEU A 267 -21.64 -19.74 -0.35
C LEU A 267 -21.41 -19.32 1.11
N GLY A 268 -21.75 -20.15 2.09
CA GLY A 268 -21.50 -19.87 3.49
C GLY A 268 -20.00 -19.73 3.80
N LYS A 269 -19.19 -20.65 3.27
CA LYS A 269 -17.72 -20.60 3.38
C LYS A 269 -17.12 -19.39 2.65
N PHE A 270 -17.60 -19.10 1.44
CA PHE A 270 -17.18 -17.90 0.70
C PHE A 270 -17.43 -16.61 1.47
N LEU A 271 -18.63 -16.45 2.06
CA LEU A 271 -18.96 -15.28 2.88
C LEU A 271 -18.05 -15.16 4.11
N ALA A 272 -17.65 -16.27 4.73
CA ALA A 272 -16.73 -16.25 5.86
C ALA A 272 -15.34 -15.76 5.43
N VAL A 273 -14.79 -16.28 4.32
CA VAL A 273 -13.51 -15.82 3.76
C VAL A 273 -13.58 -14.34 3.36
N LEU A 274 -14.66 -13.93 2.67
CA LEU A 274 -14.89 -12.54 2.28
C LEU A 274 -14.93 -11.61 3.49
N THR A 275 -15.62 -12.00 4.55
CA THR A 275 -15.71 -11.21 5.79
C THR A 275 -14.35 -11.04 6.45
N ALA A 276 -13.54 -12.09 6.48
CA ALA A 276 -12.18 -12.04 7.02
C ALA A 276 -11.28 -11.13 6.17
N SER A 277 -11.28 -11.29 4.84
CA SER A 277 -10.55 -10.43 3.91
C SER A 277 -10.97 -8.96 4.04
N MET A 278 -12.29 -8.70 4.06
CA MET A 278 -12.79 -7.32 4.16
C MET A 278 -12.52 -6.71 5.53
N GLY A 279 -12.57 -7.51 6.60
CA GLY A 279 -12.17 -7.08 7.95
C GLY A 279 -10.73 -6.58 7.98
N ALA A 280 -9.80 -7.33 7.37
CA ALA A 280 -8.40 -6.90 7.25
C ALA A 280 -8.27 -5.61 6.44
N VAL A 281 -8.97 -5.47 5.31
CA VAL A 281 -8.98 -4.26 4.47
C VAL A 281 -9.50 -3.05 5.23
N ILE A 282 -10.61 -3.19 5.98
CA ILE A 282 -11.15 -2.10 6.81
C ILE A 282 -10.13 -1.64 7.84
N ILE A 283 -9.43 -2.58 8.49
CA ILE A 283 -8.39 -2.25 9.47
C ILE A 283 -7.21 -1.52 8.80
N VAL A 284 -6.81 -1.92 7.58
CA VAL A 284 -5.80 -1.20 6.79
C VAL A 284 -6.20 0.26 6.58
N VAL A 285 -7.41 0.49 6.06
CA VAL A 285 -7.90 1.85 5.78
C VAL A 285 -7.96 2.67 7.06
N LEU A 286 -8.51 2.11 8.13
CA LEU A 286 -8.60 2.78 9.44
C LEU A 286 -7.22 3.07 10.03
N SER A 287 -6.31 2.09 10.05
CA SER A 287 -4.94 2.26 10.55
C SER A 287 -4.19 3.33 9.78
N MET A 288 -4.33 3.34 8.46
CA MET A 288 -3.69 4.35 7.61
C MET A 288 -4.27 5.74 7.85
N MET A 289 -5.60 5.87 7.95
CA MET A 289 -6.25 7.15 8.27
C MET A 289 -5.82 7.68 9.64
N LEU A 290 -5.77 6.81 10.66
CA LEU A 290 -5.29 7.18 11.99
C LEU A 290 -3.82 7.64 11.97
N SER A 291 -2.97 6.88 11.28
CA SER A 291 -1.55 7.18 11.14
C SER A 291 -1.32 8.54 10.50
N LEU A 292 -2.03 8.81 9.41
CA LEU A 292 -1.87 10.05 8.67
C LEU A 292 -2.46 11.25 9.41
N ARG A 293 -3.61 11.09 10.07
CA ARG A 293 -4.27 12.20 10.77
C ARG A 293 -3.56 12.61 12.07
N TRP A 294 -3.06 11.65 12.83
CA TRP A 294 -2.46 11.90 14.14
C TRP A 294 -0.96 11.66 14.17
N GLY A 295 -0.47 10.59 13.57
CA GLY A 295 0.94 10.24 13.59
C GLY A 295 1.79 11.15 12.71
N TYR A 296 1.35 11.42 11.50
CA TYR A 296 2.12 12.19 10.52
C TYR A 296 2.43 13.63 10.96
N PRO A 297 1.47 14.45 11.43
CA PRO A 297 1.75 15.79 11.93
C PRO A 297 2.62 15.82 13.19
N TYR A 298 2.58 14.75 13.99
CA TYR A 298 3.37 14.64 15.22
C TYR A 298 4.84 14.28 14.92
N LEU A 299 5.08 13.29 14.07
CA LEU A 299 6.41 12.79 13.73
C LEU A 299 7.11 13.61 12.65
N LEU A 300 6.35 14.22 11.73
CA LEU A 300 6.83 14.97 10.57
C LEU A 300 6.27 16.41 10.59
N PRO A 301 6.82 17.31 11.41
CA PRO A 301 6.32 18.69 11.53
C PRO A 301 6.31 19.47 10.22
N SER A 302 7.20 19.14 9.26
CA SER A 302 7.24 19.71 7.92
C SER A 302 6.00 19.41 7.07
N ALA A 303 5.27 18.37 7.44
CA ALA A 303 4.05 17.94 6.74
C ALA A 303 2.74 18.42 7.39
N ARG A 304 2.82 19.27 8.43
CA ARG A 304 1.62 19.84 9.10
C ARG A 304 0.72 20.64 8.18
N THR A 305 1.25 21.13 7.09
CA THR A 305 0.48 21.91 6.08
C THR A 305 -0.28 21.03 5.10
N LEU A 306 0.00 19.70 5.07
CA LEU A 306 -0.71 18.77 4.20
C LEU A 306 -2.05 18.39 4.85
N ASP A 307 -3.15 18.73 4.22
CA ASP A 307 -4.48 18.23 4.63
C ASP A 307 -4.64 16.80 4.09
N ILE A 308 -4.15 15.82 4.89
CA ILE A 308 -4.25 14.41 4.56
C ILE A 308 -5.57 13.89 5.13
N SER A 309 -6.66 14.25 4.48
CA SER A 309 -8.00 13.75 4.81
C SER A 309 -8.57 12.97 3.64
N LEU A 310 -9.12 11.80 3.93
CA LEU A 310 -9.91 11.04 2.97
C LEU A 310 -11.39 11.37 3.21
N PRO A 311 -12.08 12.08 2.30
CA PRO A 311 -13.49 12.38 2.46
C PRO A 311 -14.31 11.10 2.61
N LEU A 312 -15.29 11.13 3.51
CA LEU A 312 -16.11 9.96 3.82
C LEU A 312 -16.76 9.32 2.59
N GLY A 313 -17.21 10.15 1.64
CA GLY A 313 -17.78 9.68 0.37
C GLY A 313 -16.77 8.89 -0.47
N ILE A 314 -15.52 9.37 -0.57
CA ILE A 314 -14.46 8.67 -1.31
C ILE A 314 -14.06 7.38 -0.56
N ALA A 315 -13.97 7.42 0.76
CA ALA A 315 -13.72 6.23 1.57
C ALA A 315 -14.79 5.16 1.38
N ALA A 316 -16.07 5.54 1.33
CA ALA A 316 -17.17 4.63 1.09
C ALA A 316 -17.10 3.98 -0.31
N VAL A 317 -16.83 4.75 -1.36
CA VAL A 317 -16.67 4.23 -2.73
C VAL A 317 -15.44 3.32 -2.80
N LEU A 318 -14.32 3.71 -2.19
CA LEU A 318 -13.09 2.91 -2.12
C LEU A 318 -13.36 1.57 -1.44
N LEU A 319 -14.06 1.55 -0.31
CA LEU A 319 -14.45 0.33 0.39
C LEU A 319 -15.43 -0.52 -0.43
N GLY A 320 -16.32 0.10 -1.21
CA GLY A 320 -17.21 -0.61 -2.14
C GLY A 320 -16.45 -1.34 -3.25
N VAL A 321 -15.48 -0.68 -3.87
CA VAL A 321 -14.58 -1.30 -4.87
C VAL A 321 -13.70 -2.37 -4.21
N ALA A 322 -13.18 -2.10 -3.01
CA ALA A 322 -12.39 -3.06 -2.24
C ALA A 322 -13.19 -4.32 -1.87
N LEU A 323 -14.49 -4.19 -1.58
CA LEU A 323 -15.39 -5.32 -1.33
C LEU A 323 -15.50 -6.24 -2.56
N LEU A 324 -15.67 -5.67 -3.75
CA LEU A 324 -15.74 -6.45 -4.99
C LEU A 324 -14.41 -7.13 -5.30
N PHE A 325 -13.31 -6.45 -5.06
CA PHE A 325 -11.97 -7.01 -5.17
C PHE A 325 -11.76 -8.15 -4.15
N ALA A 326 -12.09 -7.93 -2.88
CA ALA A 326 -12.01 -8.94 -1.84
C ALA A 326 -12.90 -10.15 -2.16
N ALA A 327 -14.07 -9.94 -2.79
CA ALA A 327 -14.94 -11.03 -3.25
C ALA A 327 -14.26 -11.88 -4.33
N LEU A 328 -13.60 -11.25 -5.30
CA LEU A 328 -12.83 -11.96 -6.33
C LEU A 328 -11.70 -12.78 -5.69
N VAL A 329 -10.89 -12.14 -4.84
CA VAL A 329 -9.77 -12.79 -4.15
C VAL A 329 -10.23 -13.97 -3.30
N SER A 330 -11.29 -13.77 -2.50
CA SER A 330 -11.88 -14.80 -1.63
C SER A 330 -12.44 -15.98 -2.42
N ALA A 331 -13.06 -15.72 -3.57
CA ALA A 331 -13.54 -16.79 -4.45
C ALA A 331 -12.40 -17.63 -5.01
N VAL A 332 -11.28 -16.99 -5.43
CA VAL A 332 -10.10 -17.69 -5.92
C VAL A 332 -9.44 -18.50 -4.81
N GLN A 333 -9.25 -17.91 -3.63
CA GLN A 333 -8.66 -18.60 -2.47
C GLN A 333 -9.47 -19.83 -2.06
N LEU A 334 -10.79 -19.69 -2.00
CA LEU A 334 -11.68 -20.81 -1.68
C LEU A 334 -11.63 -21.91 -2.75
N ALA A 335 -11.63 -21.54 -4.04
CA ALA A 335 -11.53 -22.51 -5.13
C ALA A 335 -10.22 -23.30 -5.08
N LEU A 336 -9.09 -22.61 -4.83
CA LEU A 336 -7.78 -23.24 -4.68
C LEU A 336 -7.73 -24.16 -3.44
N SER A 337 -8.33 -23.75 -2.33
CA SER A 337 -8.40 -24.54 -1.11
C SER A 337 -9.29 -25.79 -1.26
N ILE A 338 -10.41 -25.68 -1.99
CA ILE A 338 -11.26 -26.84 -2.33
C ILE A 338 -10.51 -27.85 -3.19
N TYR A 339 -9.68 -27.38 -4.13
CA TYR A 339 -8.89 -28.23 -5.01
C TYR A 339 -7.74 -28.93 -4.29
N ALA A 340 -7.13 -28.30 -3.31
CA ALA A 340 -6.00 -28.81 -2.55
C ALA A 340 -6.38 -30.05 -1.71
N ARG A 341 -5.40 -30.92 -1.46
CA ARG A 341 -5.54 -32.14 -0.63
C ARG A 341 -5.29 -31.87 0.84
N SER A 342 -4.40 -30.93 1.14
CA SER A 342 -3.99 -30.58 2.50
C SER A 342 -3.86 -29.07 2.67
N PRO A 343 -3.87 -28.56 3.91
CA PRO A 343 -3.62 -27.16 4.21
C PRO A 343 -2.28 -26.64 3.67
N ARG A 344 -1.24 -27.46 3.68
CA ARG A 344 0.07 -27.10 3.13
C ARG A 344 0.01 -26.90 1.62
N GLU A 345 -0.66 -27.81 0.91
CA GLU A 345 -0.86 -27.70 -0.54
C GLU A 345 -1.71 -26.48 -0.88
N ALA A 346 -2.76 -26.22 -0.12
CA ALA A 346 -3.59 -25.01 -0.29
C ALA A 346 -2.78 -23.72 -0.15
N GLN A 347 -1.91 -23.64 0.85
CA GLN A 347 -1.00 -22.50 1.02
C GLN A 347 -0.05 -22.34 -0.16
N GLN A 348 0.50 -23.43 -0.69
CA GLN A 348 1.37 -23.41 -1.87
C GLN A 348 0.66 -22.88 -3.11
N TYR A 349 -0.64 -23.17 -3.28
CA TYR A 349 -1.43 -22.65 -4.41
C TYR A 349 -1.82 -21.17 -4.23
N VAL A 350 -2.05 -20.72 -3.00
CA VAL A 350 -2.40 -19.31 -2.71
C VAL A 350 -1.16 -18.40 -2.78
N THR A 351 0.05 -18.90 -2.53
CA THR A 351 1.27 -18.10 -2.58
C THR A 351 1.53 -17.45 -3.95
N PRO A 352 1.44 -18.13 -5.10
CA PRO A 352 1.53 -17.49 -6.41
C PRO A 352 0.45 -16.43 -6.65
N LEU A 353 -0.78 -16.67 -6.18
CA LEU A 353 -1.87 -15.70 -6.26
C LEU A 353 -1.52 -14.39 -5.55
N TYR A 354 -0.85 -14.49 -4.38
CA TYR A 354 -0.37 -13.31 -3.67
C TYR A 354 0.54 -12.45 -4.55
N PHE A 355 1.53 -13.04 -5.21
CA PHE A 355 2.42 -12.30 -6.11
C PHE A 355 1.70 -11.77 -7.36
N MET A 356 0.76 -12.52 -7.93
CA MET A 356 -0.05 -12.10 -9.07
C MET A 356 -0.92 -10.87 -8.75
N ILE A 357 -1.23 -10.63 -7.49
CA ILE A 357 -2.02 -9.49 -7.04
C ILE A 357 -1.13 -8.33 -6.59
N VAL A 358 -0.10 -8.62 -5.80
CA VAL A 358 0.74 -7.58 -5.18
C VAL A 358 1.66 -6.90 -6.20
N LEU A 359 2.22 -7.65 -7.16
CA LEU A 359 3.09 -7.05 -8.19
C LEU A 359 2.35 -6.02 -9.07
N PRO A 360 1.14 -6.30 -9.62
CA PRO A 360 0.36 -5.28 -10.31
C PRO A 360 -0.01 -4.08 -9.43
N ALA A 361 -0.33 -4.30 -8.14
CA ALA A 361 -0.63 -3.21 -7.21
C ALA A 361 0.55 -2.22 -7.07
N MET A 362 1.79 -2.74 -7.04
CA MET A 362 2.99 -1.91 -7.05
C MET A 362 3.24 -1.27 -8.43
N ALA A 363 3.02 -2.01 -9.51
CA ALA A 363 3.34 -1.56 -10.87
C ALA A 363 2.48 -0.38 -11.34
N VAL A 364 1.23 -0.25 -10.86
CA VAL A 364 0.29 0.82 -11.27
C VAL A 364 0.87 2.22 -11.07
N GLN A 365 1.79 2.40 -10.12
CA GLN A 365 2.45 3.69 -9.89
C GLN A 365 3.40 4.09 -11.04
N PHE A 366 4.02 3.11 -11.69
CA PHE A 366 5.01 3.31 -12.76
C PHE A 366 4.40 3.35 -14.15
N ILE A 367 3.19 2.78 -14.32
CA ILE A 367 2.50 2.68 -15.60
C ILE A 367 1.30 3.63 -15.71
N SER A 368 1.48 4.85 -15.19
CA SER A 368 0.41 5.86 -15.12
C SER A 368 -0.20 6.24 -16.48
N GLU A 369 0.54 6.06 -17.57
CA GLU A 369 0.08 6.32 -18.95
C GLU A 369 -1.10 5.43 -19.37
N LEU A 370 -1.26 4.28 -18.72
CA LEU A 370 -2.38 3.38 -19.00
C LEU A 370 -3.69 3.82 -18.33
N ALA A 371 -3.66 4.69 -17.35
CA ALA A 371 -4.84 5.13 -16.58
C ALA A 371 -5.96 5.76 -17.43
N GLY A 372 -5.61 6.36 -18.59
CA GLY A 372 -6.59 6.93 -19.52
C GLY A 372 -7.24 5.91 -20.47
N ARG A 373 -6.83 4.65 -20.46
CA ARG A 373 -7.29 3.64 -21.42
C ARG A 373 -8.39 2.75 -20.83
N GLY A 374 -9.63 2.88 -21.30
CA GLY A 374 -10.79 2.17 -20.76
C GLY A 374 -10.68 0.64 -20.71
N TRP A 375 -9.92 -0.01 -21.61
CA TRP A 375 -9.74 -1.47 -21.59
C TRP A 375 -9.00 -1.99 -20.34
N VAL A 376 -8.19 -1.16 -19.70
CA VAL A 376 -7.44 -1.53 -18.50
C VAL A 376 -8.38 -1.82 -17.34
N TYR A 377 -9.54 -1.15 -17.31
CA TYR A 377 -10.58 -1.34 -16.27
C TYR A 377 -11.40 -2.62 -16.47
N LEU A 378 -11.12 -3.38 -17.53
CA LEU A 378 -11.65 -4.74 -17.73
C LEU A 378 -10.67 -5.82 -17.27
N LEU A 379 -9.37 -5.52 -17.14
CA LEU A 379 -8.38 -6.51 -16.72
C LEU A 379 -8.50 -6.82 -15.22
N PRO A 380 -8.64 -8.09 -14.82
CA PRO A 380 -8.75 -8.45 -13.42
C PRO A 380 -7.51 -7.96 -12.66
N VAL A 381 -7.70 -7.56 -11.41
CA VAL A 381 -6.68 -7.00 -10.51
C VAL A 381 -6.25 -5.57 -10.90
N LEU A 382 -5.76 -5.33 -12.11
CA LEU A 382 -5.32 -4.01 -12.56
C LEU A 382 -6.46 -2.98 -12.52
N ASN A 383 -7.67 -3.38 -12.94
CA ASN A 383 -8.87 -2.55 -12.91
C ASN A 383 -9.09 -1.89 -11.55
N THR A 384 -8.98 -2.68 -10.48
CA THR A 384 -9.20 -2.23 -9.11
C THR A 384 -8.15 -1.21 -8.67
N PHE A 385 -6.87 -1.45 -9.00
CA PHE A 385 -5.80 -0.56 -8.56
C PHE A 385 -5.77 0.75 -9.31
N PHE A 386 -6.13 0.77 -10.61
CA PHE A 386 -6.35 2.02 -11.33
C PHE A 386 -7.55 2.79 -10.79
N ALA A 387 -8.65 2.12 -10.45
CA ALA A 387 -9.81 2.74 -9.82
C ALA A 387 -9.46 3.33 -8.44
N PHE A 388 -8.68 2.63 -7.61
CA PHE A 388 -8.17 3.17 -6.34
C PHE A 388 -7.31 4.42 -6.55
N ARG A 389 -6.43 4.39 -7.55
CA ARG A 389 -5.59 5.53 -7.87
C ARG A 389 -6.41 6.76 -8.28
N GLU A 390 -7.39 6.60 -9.17
CA GLU A 390 -8.30 7.69 -9.57
C GLU A 390 -9.08 8.27 -8.40
N LEU A 391 -9.63 7.40 -7.53
CA LEU A 391 -10.35 7.81 -6.33
C LEU A 391 -9.48 8.63 -5.38
N LEU A 392 -8.24 8.20 -5.15
CA LEU A 392 -7.31 8.84 -4.21
C LEU A 392 -6.75 10.14 -4.75
N LEU A 393 -6.48 10.23 -6.07
CA LEU A 393 -6.04 11.47 -6.73
C LEU A 393 -7.18 12.48 -6.90
N GLY A 394 -8.43 12.08 -6.69
CA GLY A 394 -9.60 12.94 -6.90
C GLY A 394 -9.98 13.15 -8.36
N THR A 395 -9.42 12.35 -9.28
CA THR A 395 -9.71 12.37 -10.74
C THR A 395 -10.75 11.31 -11.11
N VAL A 396 -11.86 11.27 -10.38
CA VAL A 396 -12.84 10.18 -10.45
C VAL A 396 -13.55 10.16 -11.80
N ASN A 397 -13.43 9.05 -12.53
CA ASN A 397 -14.24 8.75 -13.70
C ASN A 397 -15.27 7.66 -13.36
N TRP A 398 -16.55 8.05 -13.31
CA TRP A 398 -17.64 7.13 -12.95
C TRP A 398 -17.79 5.98 -13.94
N GLY A 399 -17.45 6.18 -15.22
CA GLY A 399 -17.43 5.13 -16.24
C GLY A 399 -16.40 4.05 -15.94
N HIS A 400 -15.19 4.44 -15.54
CA HIS A 400 -14.13 3.52 -15.13
C HIS A 400 -14.50 2.74 -13.86
N LEU A 401 -15.12 3.41 -12.89
CA LEU A 401 -15.60 2.77 -11.66
C LEU A 401 -16.71 1.73 -11.95
N LEU A 402 -17.63 2.06 -12.85
CA LEU A 402 -18.67 1.13 -13.27
C LEU A 402 -18.09 -0.10 -13.97
N LEU A 403 -17.16 0.11 -14.94
CA LEU A 403 -16.46 -0.97 -15.64
C LEU A 403 -15.70 -1.88 -14.66
N THR A 404 -14.96 -1.29 -13.72
CA THR A 404 -14.26 -2.02 -12.65
C THR A 404 -15.22 -2.83 -11.80
N SER A 405 -16.31 -2.21 -11.36
CA SER A 405 -17.28 -2.86 -10.48
C SER A 405 -17.97 -4.05 -11.17
N VAL A 406 -18.41 -3.85 -12.40
CA VAL A 406 -19.07 -4.92 -13.20
C VAL A 406 -18.09 -6.04 -13.52
N SER A 407 -16.88 -5.72 -13.96
CA SER A 407 -15.86 -6.74 -14.29
C SER A 407 -15.44 -7.55 -13.05
N CYS A 408 -15.18 -6.91 -11.90
CA CYS A 408 -14.85 -7.59 -10.65
C CYS A 408 -15.98 -8.51 -10.18
N ALA A 409 -17.23 -8.02 -10.22
CA ALA A 409 -18.40 -8.83 -9.85
C ALA A 409 -18.57 -10.05 -10.77
N LEU A 410 -18.36 -9.86 -12.08
CA LEU A 410 -18.42 -10.94 -13.06
C LEU A 410 -17.35 -11.99 -12.83
N TYR A 411 -16.10 -11.57 -12.63
CA TYR A 411 -14.99 -12.49 -12.34
C TYR A 411 -15.23 -13.25 -11.04
N ALA A 412 -15.64 -12.56 -9.97
CA ALA A 412 -15.96 -13.20 -8.70
C ALA A 412 -17.08 -14.23 -8.85
N ALA A 413 -18.15 -13.91 -9.60
CA ALA A 413 -19.25 -14.83 -9.86
C ALA A 413 -18.81 -16.07 -10.67
N VAL A 414 -17.98 -15.88 -11.69
CA VAL A 414 -17.42 -16.98 -12.51
C VAL A 414 -16.58 -17.91 -11.64
N VAL A 415 -15.62 -17.34 -10.87
CA VAL A 415 -14.75 -18.14 -10.00
C VAL A 415 -15.55 -18.86 -8.90
N LEU A 416 -16.57 -18.21 -8.34
CA LEU A 416 -17.44 -18.83 -7.35
C LEU A 416 -18.24 -20.00 -7.94
N LYS A 417 -18.72 -19.88 -9.16
CA LYS A 417 -19.35 -21.01 -9.88
C LYS A 417 -18.36 -22.16 -10.09
N ILE A 418 -17.11 -21.86 -10.42
CA ILE A 418 -16.04 -22.87 -10.53
C ILE A 418 -15.82 -23.53 -9.16
N ALA A 419 -15.75 -22.78 -8.07
CA ALA A 419 -15.60 -23.33 -6.72
C ALA A 419 -16.76 -24.28 -6.35
N ILE A 420 -18.01 -23.91 -6.67
CA ILE A 420 -19.21 -24.74 -6.48
C ILE A 420 -19.11 -26.02 -7.32
N ALA A 421 -18.71 -25.91 -8.58
CA ALA A 421 -18.54 -27.07 -9.46
C ALA A 421 -17.44 -28.02 -8.98
N LEU A 422 -16.30 -27.48 -8.49
CA LEU A 422 -15.22 -28.29 -7.89
C LEU A 422 -15.70 -29.00 -6.63
N PHE A 423 -16.43 -28.31 -5.76
CA PHE A 423 -17.01 -28.89 -4.54
C PHE A 423 -18.09 -29.94 -4.82
N SER A 424 -18.67 -29.92 -6.02
CA SER A 424 -19.69 -30.91 -6.43
C SER A 424 -19.09 -32.21 -7.00
N ARG A 425 -17.79 -32.21 -7.34
CA ARG A 425 -17.10 -33.39 -7.93
C ARG A 425 -16.53 -34.28 -6.81
N GLU A 426 -17.03 -35.52 -6.74
CA GLU A 426 -16.56 -36.51 -5.75
C GLU A 426 -15.05 -36.79 -5.87
N ALA A 427 -14.51 -36.83 -7.10
CA ALA A 427 -13.09 -37.01 -7.37
C ALA A 427 -12.21 -35.90 -6.78
N VAL A 428 -12.75 -34.70 -6.50
CA VAL A 428 -12.01 -33.59 -5.87
C VAL A 428 -12.15 -33.66 -4.35
N ILE A 429 -13.29 -34.09 -3.84
CA ILE A 429 -13.57 -34.20 -2.41
C ILE A 429 -12.77 -35.32 -1.78
N PHE A 430 -12.77 -36.49 -2.41
CA PHE A 430 -12.09 -37.69 -1.92
C PHE A 430 -10.66 -37.89 -2.48
N ARG A 431 -10.08 -36.83 -2.98
CA ARG A 431 -8.70 -36.82 -3.47
C ARG A 431 -7.75 -36.82 -2.28
N THR A 432 -7.27 -38.02 -1.91
CA THR A 432 -6.23 -38.26 -0.90
C THR A 432 -4.83 -38.10 -1.47
#